data_55dc348d47fe34dcada98d68ef5b350d
#
_entry.id   55dc348d47fe34dcada98d68ef5b350d
#
_cell.length_a   1.000
_cell.length_b   1.000
_cell.length_c   1.000
_cell.angle_alpha   90.00
_cell.angle_beta   90.00
_cell.angle_gamma   90.00
#
_symmetry.space_group_name_H-M   'P 1'
#
loop_
_entity.id
_entity.type
_entity.pdbx_description
1 polymer ?
#
loop_
_entity_poly.entity_id
_entity_poly.type
_entity_poly.pdbx_seq_one_letter_code
_entity_poly.pdbx_strand_id
1 'polypeptide(L)' 'MVFKNLRAIREDNDLRQSDIAKILNVSQNTYSQYENGVIALTAEVLIKLSDYYGVSIDYLLDRTDNRK' A
#
# COMPACT_ATOMS: atom_id res chain seq x y z
N MET A 1 7.47 -10.65 4.88
CA MET A 1 6.19 -10.99 4.23
C MET A 1 5.88 -9.92 3.19
N VAL A 2 5.60 -10.33 1.97
CA VAL A 2 5.25 -9.39 0.88
C VAL A 2 3.74 -9.18 0.88
N PHE A 3 3.31 -7.93 0.82
CA PHE A 3 1.88 -7.60 0.73
C PHE A 3 1.48 -7.51 -0.75
N LYS A 4 1.04 -8.62 -1.31
CA LYS A 4 0.74 -8.71 -2.75
C LYS A 4 -0.42 -7.81 -3.18
N ASN A 5 -1.44 -7.62 -2.33
CA ASN A 5 -2.57 -6.77 -2.67
C ASN A 5 -2.18 -5.28 -2.70
N LEU A 6 -1.24 -4.89 -1.87
CA LEU A 6 -0.72 -3.53 -1.86
C LEU A 6 -0.08 -3.20 -3.22
N ARG A 7 0.72 -4.12 -3.72
CA ARG A 7 1.34 -3.98 -5.04
C ARG A 7 0.29 -4.07 -6.15
N ALA A 8 -0.64 -5.03 -6.04
CA ALA A 8 -1.66 -5.25 -7.07
C ALA A 8 -2.54 -4.02 -7.28
N ILE A 9 -3.02 -3.39 -6.20
CA ILE A 9 -3.86 -2.20 -6.33
C ILE A 9 -3.08 -1.01 -6.91
N ARG A 10 -1.79 -0.90 -6.58
CA ARG A 10 -0.93 0.12 -7.14
C ARG A 10 -0.79 -0.07 -8.65
N GLU A 11 -0.47 -1.29 -9.08
CA GLU A 11 -0.30 -1.62 -10.51
C GLU A 11 -1.61 -1.47 -11.28
N ASP A 12 -2.73 -1.87 -10.68
CA ASP A 12 -4.06 -1.73 -11.30
C ASP A 12 -4.41 -0.27 -11.57
N ASN A 13 -3.85 0.67 -10.81
CA ASN A 13 -4.05 2.09 -11.00
C ASN A 13 -2.94 2.75 -11.83
N ASP A 14 -2.06 1.97 -12.44
CA ASP A 14 -0.95 2.44 -13.25
C ASP A 14 -0.02 3.40 -12.50
N LEU A 15 0.19 3.12 -11.20
CA LEU A 15 1.03 3.95 -10.35
C LEU A 15 2.38 3.29 -10.11
N ARG A 16 3.41 4.13 -10.03
CA ARG A 16 4.75 3.69 -9.66
C ARG A 16 4.92 3.81 -8.15
N GLN A 17 5.91 3.10 -7.60
CA GLN A 17 6.24 3.23 -6.18
C GLN A 17 6.53 4.69 -5.80
N SER A 18 7.21 5.42 -6.67
CA SER A 18 7.52 6.84 -6.43
C SER A 18 6.26 7.70 -6.31
N ASP A 19 5.20 7.36 -7.05
CA ASP A 19 3.94 8.11 -6.97
C ASP A 19 3.29 7.94 -5.60
N ILE A 20 3.24 6.72 -5.10
CA ILE A 20 2.65 6.44 -3.79
C ILE A 20 3.53 7.00 -2.66
N ALA A 21 4.85 6.93 -2.82
CA ALA A 21 5.77 7.50 -1.85
C ALA A 21 5.49 9.00 -1.66
N LYS A 22 5.21 9.73 -2.74
CA LYS A 22 4.85 11.15 -2.66
C LYS A 22 3.55 11.36 -1.89
N ILE A 23 2.55 10.53 -2.15
CA ILE A 23 1.26 10.61 -1.45
C ILE A 23 1.43 10.39 0.04
N LEU A 24 2.30 9.45 0.42
CA LEU A 24 2.58 9.14 1.82
C LEU A 24 3.63 10.05 2.45
N ASN A 25 4.25 10.92 1.64
CA ASN A 25 5.31 11.81 2.09
C ASN A 25 6.52 11.04 2.67
N VAL A 26 6.92 9.99 1.97
CA VAL A 26 8.08 9.17 2.32
C VAL A 26 8.95 8.99 1.09
N SER A 27 10.17 8.46 1.28
CA SER A 27 11.04 8.15 0.14
C SER A 27 10.52 6.92 -0.61
N GLN A 28 10.89 6.80 -1.88
CA GLN A 28 10.55 5.61 -2.66
C GLN A 28 11.12 4.35 -2.02
N ASN A 29 12.32 4.42 -1.48
CA ASN A 29 12.95 3.29 -0.81
C ASN A 29 12.14 2.85 0.41
N THR A 30 11.64 3.79 1.21
CA THR A 30 10.78 3.49 2.35
C THR A 30 9.49 2.81 1.90
N TYR A 31 8.85 3.34 0.85
CA TYR A 31 7.61 2.73 0.34
C TYR A 31 7.87 1.31 -0.17
N SER A 32 8.98 1.10 -0.89
CA SER A 32 9.35 -0.24 -1.37
C SER A 32 9.48 -1.22 -0.22
N GLN A 33 10.04 -0.77 0.91
CA GLN A 33 10.16 -1.61 2.11
C GLN A 33 8.80 -1.97 2.69
N TYR A 34 7.81 -1.08 2.58
CA TYR A 34 6.43 -1.41 2.98
C TYR A 34 5.86 -2.54 2.11
N GLU A 35 5.97 -2.44 0.79
CA GLU A 35 5.44 -3.47 -0.11
C GLU A 35 6.12 -4.82 0.10
N ASN A 36 7.41 -4.80 0.37
CA ASN A 36 8.20 -6.03 0.52
C ASN A 36 8.17 -6.59 1.95
N GLY A 37 7.45 -5.94 2.86
CA GLY A 37 7.32 -6.42 4.22
C GLY A 37 8.58 -6.30 5.06
N VAL A 38 9.52 -5.44 4.65
CA VAL A 38 10.77 -5.21 5.37
C VAL A 38 10.53 -4.38 6.63
N ILE A 39 9.66 -3.37 6.51
CA ILE A 39 9.26 -2.54 7.65
C ILE A 39 7.75 -2.62 7.82
N ALA A 40 7.29 -2.45 9.06
CA ALA A 40 5.88 -2.57 9.39
C ALA A 40 5.08 -1.39 8.84
N LEU A 41 3.87 -1.69 8.30
CA LEU A 41 2.92 -0.67 7.93
C LEU A 41 2.31 -0.07 9.22
N THR A 42 2.30 1.24 9.31
CA THR A 42 1.66 1.92 10.44
C THR A 42 0.17 2.09 10.17
N ALA A 43 -0.61 2.29 11.22
CA ALA A 43 -2.04 2.56 11.08
C ALA A 43 -2.28 3.80 10.22
N GLU A 44 -1.47 4.84 10.39
CA GLU A 44 -1.59 6.07 9.61
C GLU A 44 -1.38 5.80 8.11
N VAL A 45 -0.37 5.04 7.74
CA VAL A 45 -0.09 4.69 6.34
C VAL A 45 -1.25 3.87 5.77
N LEU A 46 -1.76 2.89 6.52
CA LEU A 46 -2.87 2.06 6.08
C LEU A 46 -4.14 2.88 5.85
N ILE A 47 -4.44 3.81 6.75
CA ILE A 47 -5.60 4.68 6.60
C ILE A 47 -5.47 5.56 5.35
N LYS A 48 -4.30 6.15 5.12
CA LYS A 48 -4.06 6.98 3.93
C LYS A 48 -4.22 6.18 2.65
N LEU A 49 -3.68 4.96 2.60
CA LEU A 49 -3.79 4.12 1.40
C LEU A 49 -5.21 3.63 1.19
N SER A 50 -5.90 3.24 2.26
CA SER A 50 -7.29 2.82 2.20
C SER A 50 -8.16 3.95 1.64
N ASP A 51 -7.98 5.16 2.13
CA ASP A 51 -8.73 6.32 1.67
C ASP A 51 -8.40 6.67 0.21
N TYR A 52 -7.13 6.62 -0.14
CA TYR A 52 -6.68 6.97 -1.49
C TYR A 52 -7.24 6.01 -2.53
N TYR A 53 -7.15 4.71 -2.28
CA TYR A 53 -7.60 3.69 -3.24
C TYR A 53 -9.09 3.38 -3.12
N GLY A 54 -9.74 3.75 -2.02
CA GLY A 54 -11.13 3.37 -1.77
C GLY A 54 -11.30 1.88 -1.51
N VAL A 55 -10.35 1.26 -0.82
CA VAL A 55 -10.36 -0.17 -0.48
C VAL A 55 -10.23 -0.36 1.03
N SER A 56 -10.57 -1.55 1.52
CA SER A 56 -10.46 -1.83 2.95
C SER A 56 -9.01 -2.02 3.36
N ILE A 57 -8.72 -1.75 4.62
CA ILE A 57 -7.41 -2.04 5.20
C ILE A 57 -7.15 -3.55 5.19
N ASP A 58 -8.17 -4.36 5.43
CA ASP A 58 -8.04 -5.82 5.35
C ASP A 58 -7.55 -6.27 3.98
N TYR A 59 -8.06 -5.66 2.90
CA TYR A 59 -7.58 -5.96 1.56
C TYR A 59 -6.09 -5.62 1.42
N LEU A 60 -5.67 -4.45 1.91
CA LEU A 60 -4.28 -4.01 1.83
C LEU A 60 -3.33 -4.94 2.58
N LEU A 61 -3.82 -5.58 3.65
CA LEU A 61 -3.02 -6.50 4.47
C LEU A 61 -3.12 -7.95 4.02
N ASP A 62 -3.67 -8.21 2.84
CA ASP A 62 -3.84 -9.57 2.29
C ASP A 62 -4.73 -10.47 3.15
N ARG A 63 -5.65 -9.88 3.93
CA ARG A 63 -6.56 -10.65 4.79
C ARG A 63 -7.84 -11.04 4.06
N THR A 64 -8.13 -10.40 2.95
CA THR A 64 -9.30 -10.70 2.11
C THR A 64 -8.98 -10.32 0.67
N ASP A 65 -9.66 -10.97 -0.28
CA ASP A 65 -9.61 -10.59 -1.70
C ASP A 65 -10.69 -9.56 -2.05
N ASN A 66 -11.56 -9.24 -1.11
CA ASN A 66 -12.62 -8.26 -1.30
C ASN A 66 -12.07 -6.86 -1.01
N ARG A 67 -12.12 -5.98 -2.02
CA ARG A 67 -11.56 -4.62 -1.92
C ARG A 67 -12.40 -3.68 -1.05
N LYS A 68 -13.62 -4.03 -0.72
CA LYS A 68 -14.49 -3.18 0.10
C LYS A 68 -14.48 -3.51 1.57
#